data_85a8f816b9adab916850ebc3d9079b72
#
_entry.id   85a8f816b9adab916850ebc3d9079b72
#
_cell.length_a   1.000
_cell.length_b   1.000
_cell.length_c   1.000
_cell.angle_alpha   90.00
_cell.angle_beta   90.00
_cell.angle_gamma   90.00
#
_symmetry.space_group_name_H-M   'P 1'
#
loop_
_entity.id
_entity.type
_entity.pdbx_description
1 polymer ?
#
loop_
_entity_poly.entity_id
_entity_poly.type
_entity_poly.pdbx_seq_one_letter_code
_entity_poly.pdbx_strand_id
1 'polypeptide(L)'
;MIKFNVKDKLISLLLIILQRSVLIPILRRLAWSDKATKSFIQKNGVDVVWSHYYSNIPSIEDIENSYEYTSDEPPYLNCDIFDEKRLREILEKLHEFSAEFNPPIDGDENNCQKFFWKNSQYSFCDAMSYYCFCRMLKPKSIIEIGSGFSTLIAIEAIEKNHAGQIHCIEPYPREFLRREKNISLHITKAQEIEAEFLNDILKDGDFLFIDSTHTVKTGSDCLHLYLRLLPKIRRNIFVHVHDVHLPFGMPKEWLLNRQIFWTEQYLLMAFLLDNPKASLLYSSVFSSKWHIDLMKATMGNKYPIDGGSIWFKYDGKAIDESPS
;
A
#
# COMPACT_ATOMS: atom_id res chain seq x y z
N MET A 1 -12.85 -37.92 9.40
CA MET A 1 -12.40 -38.57 8.14
C MET A 1 -13.59 -38.68 7.21
N ILE A 2 -13.71 -37.77 6.23
CA ILE A 2 -14.81 -37.79 5.24
C ILE A 2 -14.51 -38.94 4.26
N LYS A 3 -15.32 -39.99 4.28
CA LYS A 3 -15.23 -41.09 3.31
C LYS A 3 -15.72 -40.59 1.96
N PHE A 4 -14.79 -40.24 1.06
CA PHE A 4 -15.12 -39.98 -0.33
C PHE A 4 -15.73 -41.23 -0.97
N ASN A 5 -16.95 -41.08 -1.49
CA ASN A 5 -17.64 -42.16 -2.16
C ASN A 5 -16.93 -42.46 -3.52
N VAL A 6 -17.06 -43.69 -4.02
CA VAL A 6 -16.49 -44.10 -5.32
C VAL A 6 -16.94 -43.16 -6.47
N LYS A 7 -18.16 -42.63 -6.40
CA LYS A 7 -18.67 -41.61 -7.34
C LYS A 7 -17.85 -40.32 -7.32
N ASP A 8 -17.47 -39.83 -6.11
CA ASP A 8 -16.71 -38.57 -5.99
C ASP A 8 -15.28 -38.74 -6.56
N LYS A 9 -14.68 -39.92 -6.37
CA LYS A 9 -13.38 -40.25 -6.96
C LYS A 9 -13.46 -40.33 -8.50
N LEU A 10 -14.54 -40.90 -9.05
CA LEU A 10 -14.72 -41.01 -10.50
C LEU A 10 -14.94 -39.62 -11.15
N ILE A 11 -15.75 -38.77 -10.50
CA ILE A 11 -15.96 -37.39 -10.92
C ILE A 11 -14.64 -36.60 -10.88
N SER A 12 -13.87 -36.73 -9.81
CA SER A 12 -12.55 -36.08 -9.69
C SER A 12 -11.59 -36.55 -10.78
N LEU A 13 -11.57 -37.84 -11.10
CA LEU A 13 -10.74 -38.38 -12.18
C LEU A 13 -11.16 -37.87 -13.56
N LEU A 14 -12.48 -37.82 -13.83
CA LEU A 14 -13.01 -37.27 -15.07
C LEU A 14 -12.70 -35.76 -15.20
N LEU A 15 -12.78 -35.00 -14.13
CA LEU A 15 -12.38 -33.58 -14.11
C LEU A 15 -10.89 -33.41 -14.42
N ILE A 16 -10.02 -34.24 -13.82
CA ILE A 16 -8.57 -34.22 -14.10
C ILE A 16 -8.29 -34.53 -15.58
N ILE A 17 -8.96 -35.54 -16.15
CA ILE A 17 -8.80 -35.89 -17.56
C ILE A 17 -9.29 -34.74 -18.44
N LEU A 18 -10.44 -34.15 -18.17
CA LEU A 18 -10.98 -33.01 -18.90
C LEU A 18 -10.04 -31.80 -18.83
N GLN A 19 -9.52 -31.48 -17.67
CA GLN A 19 -8.55 -30.42 -17.47
C GLN A 19 -7.30 -30.63 -18.34
N ARG A 20 -6.71 -31.81 -18.28
CA ARG A 20 -5.44 -32.10 -19.00
C ARG A 20 -5.65 -32.20 -20.51
N SER A 21 -6.72 -32.88 -20.97
CA SER A 21 -6.90 -33.21 -22.38
C SER A 21 -7.60 -32.09 -23.17
N VAL A 22 -8.35 -31.22 -22.54
CA VAL A 22 -9.14 -30.20 -23.22
C VAL A 22 -8.78 -28.80 -22.74
N LEU A 23 -8.86 -28.52 -21.44
CA LEU A 23 -8.72 -27.17 -20.91
C LEU A 23 -7.29 -26.63 -21.09
N ILE A 24 -6.27 -27.39 -20.72
CA ILE A 24 -4.87 -26.93 -20.84
C ILE A 24 -4.47 -26.64 -22.30
N PRO A 25 -4.78 -27.47 -23.31
CA PRO A 25 -4.55 -27.13 -24.72
C PRO A 25 -5.25 -25.84 -25.16
N ILE A 26 -6.49 -25.62 -24.72
CA ILE A 26 -7.22 -24.38 -25.02
C ILE A 26 -6.52 -23.16 -24.39
N LEU A 27 -6.20 -23.22 -23.10
CA LEU A 27 -5.49 -22.13 -22.38
C LEU A 27 -4.14 -21.82 -23.03
N ARG A 28 -3.38 -22.85 -23.42
CA ARG A 28 -2.12 -22.68 -24.15
C ARG A 28 -2.32 -21.93 -25.47
N ARG A 29 -3.36 -22.28 -26.21
CA ARG A 29 -3.68 -21.60 -27.48
C ARG A 29 -4.11 -20.15 -27.25
N LEU A 30 -4.87 -19.87 -26.20
CA LEU A 30 -5.28 -18.52 -25.84
C LEU A 30 -4.08 -17.66 -25.40
N ALA A 31 -3.14 -18.21 -24.65
CA ALA A 31 -1.90 -17.51 -24.24
C ALA A 31 -1.07 -17.02 -25.46
N TRP A 32 -1.14 -17.72 -26.58
CA TRP A 32 -0.44 -17.39 -27.84
C TRP A 32 -1.37 -16.82 -28.93
N SER A 33 -2.59 -16.43 -28.57
CA SER A 33 -3.54 -15.85 -29.51
C SER A 33 -3.11 -14.45 -29.98
N ASP A 34 -3.75 -13.99 -31.05
CA ASP A 34 -3.55 -12.65 -31.58
C ASP A 34 -4.00 -11.53 -30.61
N LYS A 35 -3.59 -10.29 -30.92
CA LYS A 35 -3.88 -9.11 -30.10
C LYS A 35 -5.38 -8.89 -29.88
N ALA A 36 -6.22 -9.16 -30.90
CA ALA A 36 -7.67 -8.91 -30.81
C ALA A 36 -8.31 -9.90 -29.81
N THR A 37 -7.95 -11.18 -29.89
CA THR A 37 -8.40 -12.22 -28.97
C THR A 37 -7.94 -11.93 -27.53
N LYS A 38 -6.66 -11.57 -27.33
CA LYS A 38 -6.15 -11.17 -26.00
C LYS A 38 -6.90 -9.99 -25.43
N SER A 39 -7.09 -8.93 -26.25
CA SER A 39 -7.84 -7.74 -25.80
C SER A 39 -9.29 -8.06 -25.43
N PHE A 40 -9.94 -8.96 -26.17
CA PHE A 40 -11.29 -9.41 -25.84
C PHE A 40 -11.35 -10.14 -24.50
N ILE A 41 -10.42 -11.07 -24.24
CA ILE A 41 -10.34 -11.82 -22.97
C ILE A 41 -10.09 -10.86 -21.81
N GLN A 42 -9.14 -9.94 -21.94
CA GLN A 42 -8.80 -8.95 -20.90
C GLN A 42 -9.95 -8.01 -20.58
N LYS A 43 -10.73 -7.56 -21.57
CA LYS A 43 -11.94 -6.76 -21.35
C LYS A 43 -13.03 -7.49 -20.57
N ASN A 44 -12.99 -8.83 -20.55
CA ASN A 44 -13.87 -9.66 -19.73
C ASN A 44 -13.24 -10.06 -18.39
N GLY A 45 -12.18 -9.38 -17.96
CA GLY A 45 -11.58 -9.56 -16.62
C GLY A 45 -10.70 -10.80 -16.48
N VAL A 46 -10.27 -11.41 -17.60
CA VAL A 46 -9.41 -12.60 -17.60
C VAL A 46 -8.13 -12.27 -18.35
N ASP A 47 -6.99 -12.68 -17.79
CA ASP A 47 -5.71 -12.66 -18.50
C ASP A 47 -5.14 -14.07 -18.58
N VAL A 48 -4.71 -14.47 -19.78
CA VAL A 48 -4.12 -15.78 -20.03
C VAL A 48 -2.70 -15.58 -20.52
N VAL A 49 -1.75 -15.79 -19.63
CA VAL A 49 -0.33 -15.67 -19.92
C VAL A 49 0.37 -17.02 -19.80
N TRP A 50 1.41 -17.22 -20.57
CA TRP A 50 2.25 -18.40 -20.44
C TRP A 50 3.10 -18.31 -19.17
N SER A 51 3.00 -19.29 -18.28
CA SER A 51 3.83 -19.40 -17.09
C SER A 51 5.21 -19.97 -17.46
N HIS A 52 6.27 -19.23 -17.16
CA HIS A 52 7.66 -19.62 -17.33
C HIS A 52 8.55 -18.72 -16.44
N TYR A 53 9.85 -18.98 -16.41
CA TYR A 53 10.79 -18.26 -15.54
C TYR A 53 10.95 -16.75 -15.81
N TYR A 54 10.42 -16.22 -16.92
CA TYR A 54 10.28 -14.76 -17.15
C TYR A 54 8.91 -14.21 -16.74
N SER A 55 8.03 -15.03 -16.15
CA SER A 55 6.72 -14.57 -15.72
C SER A 55 6.83 -13.60 -14.55
N ASN A 56 6.10 -12.49 -14.59
CA ASN A 56 6.01 -11.56 -13.48
C ASN A 56 5.17 -12.10 -12.31
N ILE A 57 4.38 -13.14 -12.58
CA ILE A 57 3.58 -13.83 -11.56
C ILE A 57 4.39 -15.04 -11.11
N PRO A 58 4.77 -15.13 -9.82
CA PRO A 58 5.49 -16.27 -9.31
C PRO A 58 4.63 -17.53 -9.37
N SER A 59 5.23 -18.67 -9.63
CA SER A 59 4.56 -19.96 -9.49
C SER A 59 4.33 -20.29 -8.00
N ILE A 60 3.45 -21.25 -7.71
CA ILE A 60 3.27 -21.78 -6.34
C ILE A 60 4.60 -22.29 -5.79
N GLU A 61 5.38 -22.99 -6.62
CA GLU A 61 6.70 -23.52 -6.25
C GLU A 61 7.70 -22.39 -5.93
N ASP A 62 7.71 -21.30 -6.71
CA ASP A 62 8.55 -20.13 -6.42
C ASP A 62 8.18 -19.51 -5.07
N ILE A 63 6.88 -19.39 -4.76
CA ILE A 63 6.42 -18.85 -3.48
C ILE A 63 6.79 -19.78 -2.32
N GLU A 64 6.54 -21.09 -2.47
CA GLU A 64 6.79 -22.07 -1.40
C GLU A 64 8.26 -22.17 -1.04
N ASN A 65 9.16 -22.05 -2.03
CA ASN A 65 10.61 -22.16 -1.88
C ASN A 65 11.32 -20.80 -1.81
N SER A 66 10.59 -19.69 -1.78
CA SER A 66 11.18 -18.36 -1.70
C SER A 66 11.98 -18.17 -0.41
N TYR A 67 13.15 -17.55 -0.52
CA TYR A 67 13.94 -17.10 0.63
C TYR A 67 13.16 -16.15 1.57
N GLU A 68 12.11 -15.50 1.08
CA GLU A 68 11.25 -14.64 1.88
C GLU A 68 10.47 -15.39 2.96
N TYR A 69 10.29 -16.72 2.81
CA TYR A 69 9.43 -17.52 3.68
C TYR A 69 10.13 -18.76 4.26
N THR A 70 11.42 -18.94 3.98
CA THR A 70 12.20 -20.09 4.48
C THR A 70 12.85 -19.85 5.84
N SER A 71 12.81 -18.60 6.32
CA SER A 71 13.33 -18.16 7.62
C SER A 71 12.34 -17.20 8.28
N ASP A 72 12.36 -17.15 9.62
CA ASP A 72 11.64 -16.15 10.40
C ASP A 72 12.37 -14.79 10.40
N GLU A 73 13.61 -14.75 9.92
CA GLU A 73 14.36 -13.50 9.78
C GLU A 73 13.81 -12.65 8.64
N PRO A 74 13.67 -11.34 8.85
CA PRO A 74 13.15 -10.46 7.81
C PRO A 74 14.17 -10.28 6.67
N PRO A 75 13.82 -10.70 5.44
CA PRO A 75 14.76 -10.75 4.33
C PRO A 75 15.28 -9.39 3.84
N TYR A 76 14.56 -8.33 4.17
CA TYR A 76 14.86 -6.95 3.74
C TYR A 76 15.26 -6.03 4.90
N LEU A 77 15.67 -6.60 6.05
CA LEU A 77 16.12 -5.81 7.18
C LEU A 77 17.49 -5.20 6.88
N ASN A 78 17.51 -3.89 6.78
CA ASN A 78 18.73 -3.08 6.69
C ASN A 78 18.75 -2.14 7.89
N CYS A 79 19.76 -2.28 8.78
CA CYS A 79 19.81 -1.54 10.04
C CYS A 79 20.04 -0.03 9.85
N ASP A 80 20.60 0.42 8.72
CA ASP A 80 20.76 1.83 8.41
C ASP A 80 19.41 2.48 8.06
N ILE A 81 18.51 1.70 7.46
CA ILE A 81 17.14 2.12 7.14
C ILE A 81 16.23 1.94 8.35
N PHE A 82 16.19 0.70 8.90
CA PHE A 82 15.37 0.33 10.05
C PHE A 82 16.13 0.54 11.37
N ASP A 83 16.56 1.78 11.63
CA ASP A 83 17.18 2.18 12.90
C ASP A 83 16.15 2.03 14.04
N GLU A 84 16.28 0.96 14.80
CA GLU A 84 15.35 0.60 15.87
C GLU A 84 15.12 1.72 16.88
N LYS A 85 16.20 2.41 17.28
CA LYS A 85 16.14 3.50 18.25
C LYS A 85 15.31 4.68 17.71
N ARG A 86 15.61 5.10 16.49
CA ARG A 86 14.88 6.19 15.82
C ARG A 86 13.41 5.85 15.63
N LEU A 87 13.10 4.63 15.15
CA LEU A 87 11.72 4.19 14.93
C LEU A 87 10.94 4.13 16.25
N ARG A 88 11.58 3.70 17.36
CA ARG A 88 10.99 3.71 18.69
C ARG A 88 10.69 5.13 19.17
N GLU A 89 11.65 6.04 19.06
CA GLU A 89 11.48 7.46 19.47
C GLU A 89 10.31 8.13 18.71
N ILE A 90 10.13 7.82 17.44
CA ILE A 90 8.98 8.33 16.68
C ILE A 90 7.68 7.70 17.16
N LEU A 91 7.64 6.38 17.40
CA LEU A 91 6.46 5.71 17.93
C LEU A 91 6.04 6.25 19.30
N GLU A 92 7.01 6.56 20.17
CA GLU A 92 6.74 7.20 21.47
C GLU A 92 6.05 8.56 21.31
N LYS A 93 6.48 9.37 20.34
CA LYS A 93 5.82 10.65 20.01
C LYS A 93 4.42 10.45 19.42
N LEU A 94 4.23 9.44 18.55
CA LEU A 94 2.90 9.13 18.01
C LEU A 94 1.94 8.67 19.11
N HIS A 95 2.45 7.91 20.08
CA HIS A 95 1.66 7.47 21.24
C HIS A 95 1.02 8.61 22.01
N GLU A 96 1.69 9.77 22.11
CA GLU A 96 1.15 10.96 22.82
C GLU A 96 -0.19 11.45 22.23
N PHE A 97 -0.43 11.20 20.92
CA PHE A 97 -1.65 11.62 20.23
C PHE A 97 -2.68 10.50 20.10
N SER A 98 -2.32 9.26 20.42
CA SER A 98 -3.16 8.08 20.13
C SER A 98 -4.49 8.11 20.89
N ALA A 99 -4.52 8.60 22.11
CA ALA A 99 -5.72 8.71 22.92
C ALA A 99 -6.78 9.66 22.34
N GLU A 100 -6.39 10.55 21.43
CA GLU A 100 -7.31 11.48 20.77
C GLU A 100 -8.15 10.82 19.66
N PHE A 101 -7.70 9.66 19.13
CA PHE A 101 -8.31 8.96 18.01
C PHE A 101 -9.09 7.74 18.48
N ASN A 102 -10.40 7.89 18.59
CA ASN A 102 -11.28 6.84 19.07
C ASN A 102 -12.55 6.73 18.19
N PRO A 103 -12.38 6.37 16.90
CA PRO A 103 -13.51 6.20 16.00
C PRO A 103 -14.39 5.01 16.42
N PRO A 104 -15.66 4.92 15.96
CA PRO A 104 -16.51 3.78 16.18
C PRO A 104 -15.91 2.51 15.59
N ILE A 105 -16.29 1.36 16.15
CA ILE A 105 -15.79 0.06 15.68
C ILE A 105 -16.39 -0.30 14.32
N ASP A 106 -17.71 -0.13 14.18
CA ASP A 106 -18.48 -0.50 13.00
C ASP A 106 -19.10 0.74 12.36
N GLY A 107 -19.32 0.72 11.04
CA GLY A 107 -19.94 1.78 10.27
C GLY A 107 -20.54 1.27 8.96
N ASP A 108 -21.14 2.17 8.18
CA ASP A 108 -21.70 1.85 6.86
C ASP A 108 -20.74 2.36 5.76
N GLU A 109 -20.09 1.46 5.06
CA GLU A 109 -19.15 1.80 3.98
C GLU A 109 -19.79 2.54 2.80
N ASN A 110 -21.11 2.36 2.59
CA ASN A 110 -21.83 2.99 1.48
C ASN A 110 -22.28 4.41 1.80
N ASN A 111 -22.43 4.74 3.10
CA ASN A 111 -22.85 6.05 3.55
C ASN A 111 -21.95 6.58 4.67
N CYS A 112 -20.65 6.51 4.47
CA CYS A 112 -19.65 6.87 5.47
C CYS A 112 -19.47 8.38 5.53
N GLN A 113 -19.61 8.95 6.75
CA GLN A 113 -19.29 10.37 7.03
C GLN A 113 -18.09 10.51 7.98
N LYS A 114 -17.74 9.44 8.69
CA LYS A 114 -16.62 9.37 9.61
C LYS A 114 -15.93 8.04 9.49
N PHE A 115 -14.64 8.04 9.77
CA PHE A 115 -13.87 6.80 9.82
C PHE A 115 -14.43 5.85 10.89
N PHE A 116 -14.32 4.55 10.65
CA PHE A 116 -14.61 3.48 11.61
C PHE A 116 -13.62 2.33 11.45
N TRP A 117 -13.33 1.62 12.56
CA TRP A 117 -12.22 0.68 12.60
C TRP A 117 -12.36 -0.52 11.64
N LYS A 118 -13.55 -1.13 11.57
CA LYS A 118 -13.78 -2.33 10.76
C LYS A 118 -14.28 -2.00 9.36
N ASN A 119 -13.57 -1.15 8.65
CA ASN A 119 -13.76 -0.96 7.23
C ASN A 119 -12.94 -1.98 6.42
N SER A 120 -13.27 -2.13 5.13
CA SER A 120 -12.70 -3.17 4.28
C SER A 120 -11.30 -2.87 3.73
N GLN A 121 -10.76 -1.66 3.95
CA GLN A 121 -9.56 -1.22 3.21
C GLN A 121 -8.48 -0.56 4.05
N TYR A 122 -8.83 0.21 5.08
CA TYR A 122 -7.85 1.02 5.80
C TYR A 122 -8.17 1.02 7.30
N SER A 123 -7.35 0.36 8.11
CA SER A 123 -7.73 0.12 9.49
C SER A 123 -6.55 0.03 10.46
N PHE A 124 -6.87 -0.06 11.75
CA PHE A 124 -5.98 -0.33 12.89
C PHE A 124 -4.71 0.54 12.92
N CYS A 125 -3.51 -0.06 12.97
CA CYS A 125 -2.26 0.68 13.13
C CYS A 125 -1.99 1.68 12.02
N ASP A 126 -2.46 1.41 10.81
CA ASP A 126 -2.29 2.32 9.68
C ASP A 126 -3.12 3.58 9.89
N ALA A 127 -4.38 3.44 10.32
CA ALA A 127 -5.25 4.55 10.65
C ALA A 127 -4.73 5.34 11.87
N MET A 128 -4.32 4.64 12.93
CA MET A 128 -3.76 5.27 14.12
C MET A 128 -2.50 6.07 13.78
N SER A 129 -1.58 5.48 13.03
CA SER A 129 -0.33 6.17 12.67
C SER A 129 -0.61 7.38 11.78
N TYR A 130 -1.51 7.28 10.80
CA TYR A 130 -1.86 8.39 9.93
C TYR A 130 -2.45 9.56 10.72
N TYR A 131 -3.42 9.26 11.59
CA TYR A 131 -3.99 10.28 12.48
C TYR A 131 -2.91 10.95 13.34
N CYS A 132 -2.10 10.15 14.03
CA CYS A 132 -1.07 10.66 14.94
C CYS A 132 0.00 11.49 14.21
N PHE A 133 0.45 11.08 13.02
CA PHE A 133 1.36 11.88 12.19
C PHE A 133 0.74 13.23 11.81
N CYS A 134 -0.53 13.24 11.38
CA CYS A 134 -1.23 14.48 11.06
C CYS A 134 -1.33 15.41 12.29
N ARG A 135 -1.60 14.86 13.47
CA ARG A 135 -1.68 15.64 14.72
C ARG A 135 -0.34 16.18 15.16
N MET A 136 0.70 15.35 15.08
CA MET A 136 2.07 15.68 15.50
C MET A 136 2.71 16.71 14.58
N LEU A 137 2.63 16.52 13.27
CA LEU A 137 3.37 17.32 12.28
C LEU A 137 2.56 18.49 11.72
N LYS A 138 1.23 18.48 11.85
CA LYS A 138 0.32 19.56 11.44
C LYS A 138 0.58 20.05 10.01
N PRO A 139 0.52 19.17 9.00
CA PRO A 139 0.74 19.55 7.61
C PRO A 139 -0.23 20.65 7.18
N LYS A 140 0.22 21.57 6.33
CA LYS A 140 -0.62 22.59 5.69
C LYS A 140 -1.35 22.02 4.49
N SER A 141 -0.73 21.08 3.80
CA SER A 141 -1.32 20.36 2.68
C SER A 141 -1.02 18.87 2.80
N ILE A 142 -2.02 18.07 2.49
CA ILE A 142 -1.91 16.63 2.32
C ILE A 142 -2.33 16.32 0.88
N ILE A 143 -1.48 15.66 0.12
CA ILE A 143 -1.85 15.10 -1.18
C ILE A 143 -1.99 13.60 -1.00
N GLU A 144 -3.18 13.07 -1.24
CA GLU A 144 -3.45 11.63 -1.28
C GLU A 144 -3.53 11.15 -2.72
N ILE A 145 -2.67 10.19 -3.08
CA ILE A 145 -2.73 9.44 -4.32
C ILE A 145 -3.35 8.08 -4.01
N GLY A 146 -4.61 7.90 -4.42
CA GLY A 146 -5.51 6.91 -3.85
C GLY A 146 -6.18 7.48 -2.60
N SER A 147 -7.48 7.65 -2.65
CA SER A 147 -8.24 8.29 -1.58
C SER A 147 -9.47 7.46 -1.23
N GLY A 148 -9.75 7.36 0.06
CA GLY A 148 -10.85 6.54 0.55
C GLY A 148 -11.13 6.77 2.03
N PHE A 149 -11.12 5.69 2.80
CA PHE A 149 -11.30 5.79 4.26
C PHE A 149 -10.15 6.54 4.93
N SER A 150 -8.93 6.51 4.36
CA SER A 150 -7.78 7.30 4.81
C SER A 150 -8.09 8.80 4.85
N THR A 151 -8.81 9.31 3.84
CA THR A 151 -9.20 10.72 3.76
C THR A 151 -10.04 11.16 4.96
N LEU A 152 -10.92 10.29 5.47
CA LEU A 152 -11.75 10.61 6.65
C LEU A 152 -10.90 10.77 7.92
N ILE A 153 -9.79 10.05 8.02
CA ILE A 153 -8.82 10.19 9.11
C ILE A 153 -8.10 11.53 9.01
N ALA A 154 -7.64 11.86 7.80
CA ALA A 154 -6.98 13.13 7.52
C ALA A 154 -7.90 14.32 7.83
N ILE A 155 -9.18 14.27 7.43
CA ILE A 155 -10.19 15.29 7.74
C ILE A 155 -10.31 15.47 9.25
N GLU A 156 -10.52 14.39 10.02
CA GLU A 156 -10.65 14.47 11.46
C GLU A 156 -9.41 15.09 12.12
N ALA A 157 -8.22 14.73 11.65
CA ALA A 157 -6.98 15.25 12.20
C ALA A 157 -6.77 16.75 11.89
N ILE A 158 -7.01 17.19 10.64
CA ILE A 158 -6.85 18.60 10.26
C ILE A 158 -7.92 19.50 10.89
N GLU A 159 -9.14 19.01 11.10
CA GLU A 159 -10.17 19.73 11.85
C GLU A 159 -9.70 20.03 13.29
N LYS A 160 -9.13 19.03 13.97
CA LYS A 160 -8.52 19.24 15.30
C LYS A 160 -7.27 20.12 15.29
N ASN A 161 -6.55 20.17 14.18
CA ASN A 161 -5.43 21.09 14.01
C ASN A 161 -5.87 22.52 13.72
N HIS A 162 -7.15 22.74 13.37
CA HIS A 162 -7.71 24.00 12.88
C HIS A 162 -6.97 24.56 11.65
N ALA A 163 -6.30 23.72 10.91
CA ALA A 163 -5.54 24.10 9.71
C ALA A 163 -5.24 22.85 8.87
N GLY A 164 -5.13 23.04 7.57
CA GLY A 164 -4.77 22.04 6.58
C GLY A 164 -5.75 21.95 5.43
N GLN A 165 -5.26 21.48 4.29
CA GLN A 165 -6.04 21.19 3.08
C GLN A 165 -5.70 19.79 2.60
N ILE A 166 -6.69 19.09 2.06
CA ILE A 166 -6.50 17.74 1.51
C ILE A 166 -6.81 17.78 0.02
N HIS A 167 -5.88 17.30 -0.78
CA HIS A 167 -6.00 17.13 -2.23
C HIS A 167 -6.02 15.63 -2.53
N CYS A 168 -7.17 15.13 -2.98
CA CYS A 168 -7.40 13.74 -3.31
C CYS A 168 -7.23 13.52 -4.81
N ILE A 169 -6.31 12.65 -5.21
CA ILE A 169 -6.11 12.22 -6.59
C ILE A 169 -6.64 10.78 -6.68
N GLU A 170 -7.87 10.63 -7.20
CA GLU A 170 -8.57 9.36 -7.20
C GLU A 170 -9.42 9.22 -8.48
N PRO A 171 -9.11 8.26 -9.37
CA PRO A 171 -9.85 8.11 -10.63
C PRO A 171 -11.26 7.56 -10.45
N TYR A 172 -11.52 6.81 -9.35
CA TYR A 172 -12.79 6.13 -9.09
C TYR A 172 -13.33 6.43 -7.69
N PRO A 173 -13.52 7.72 -7.34
CA PRO A 173 -13.83 8.11 -5.97
C PRO A 173 -15.16 7.51 -5.50
N ARG A 174 -15.15 7.02 -4.26
CA ARG A 174 -16.36 6.60 -3.56
C ARG A 174 -17.33 7.76 -3.42
N GLU A 175 -18.63 7.45 -3.31
CA GLU A 175 -19.69 8.46 -3.28
C GLU A 175 -19.55 9.44 -2.10
N PHE A 176 -19.05 8.98 -0.94
CA PHE A 176 -18.85 9.87 0.20
C PHE A 176 -17.75 10.91 -0.05
N LEU A 177 -16.68 10.57 -0.79
CA LEU A 177 -15.65 11.55 -1.18
C LEU A 177 -16.19 12.60 -2.15
N ARG A 178 -17.11 12.23 -3.05
CA ARG A 178 -17.75 13.18 -3.98
C ARG A 178 -18.60 14.22 -3.26
N ARG A 179 -19.12 13.88 -2.08
CA ARG A 179 -19.97 14.74 -1.26
C ARG A 179 -19.18 15.58 -0.24
N GLU A 180 -17.93 15.18 0.00
CA GLU A 180 -17.08 15.84 0.98
C GLU A 180 -16.65 17.23 0.47
N LYS A 181 -16.86 18.26 1.32
CA LYS A 181 -16.59 19.65 0.96
C LYS A 181 -15.24 20.16 1.45
N ASN A 182 -14.64 19.44 2.38
CA ASN A 182 -13.39 19.83 3.03
C ASN A 182 -12.14 19.31 2.27
N ILE A 183 -12.33 18.79 1.05
CA ILE A 183 -11.26 18.26 0.21
C ILE A 183 -11.29 18.89 -1.19
N SER A 184 -10.15 18.87 -1.86
CA SER A 184 -10.02 19.16 -3.29
C SER A 184 -9.91 17.83 -4.04
N LEU A 185 -11.01 17.36 -4.63
CA LEU A 185 -11.07 16.08 -5.33
C LEU A 185 -10.69 16.23 -6.81
N HIS A 186 -9.60 15.59 -7.21
CA HIS A 186 -9.10 15.51 -8.58
C HIS A 186 -9.40 14.10 -9.13
N ILE A 187 -10.41 13.99 -10.01
CA ILE A 187 -10.82 12.73 -10.62
C ILE A 187 -9.90 12.45 -11.82
N THR A 188 -8.72 11.93 -11.52
CA THR A 188 -7.67 11.64 -12.50
C THR A 188 -6.77 10.52 -12.01
N LYS A 189 -6.03 9.91 -12.91
CA LYS A 189 -5.05 8.86 -12.57
C LYS A 189 -3.75 9.50 -12.11
N ALA A 190 -3.03 8.81 -11.23
CA ALA A 190 -1.69 9.25 -10.79
C ALA A 190 -0.72 9.46 -11.97
N GLN A 191 -0.83 8.65 -13.04
CA GLN A 191 0.00 8.75 -14.23
C GLN A 191 -0.24 10.03 -15.06
N GLU A 192 -1.32 10.74 -14.80
CA GLU A 192 -1.69 11.99 -15.49
C GLU A 192 -1.24 13.24 -14.70
N ILE A 193 -0.68 13.06 -13.49
CA ILE A 193 -0.16 14.14 -12.66
C ILE A 193 1.29 14.42 -13.03
N GLU A 194 1.63 15.70 -13.16
CA GLU A 194 3.01 16.15 -13.34
C GLU A 194 3.62 16.62 -12.01
N ALA A 195 4.95 16.61 -11.92
CA ALA A 195 5.65 16.98 -10.69
C ALA A 195 5.41 18.45 -10.28
N GLU A 196 5.17 19.32 -11.24
CA GLU A 196 4.84 20.73 -11.02
C GLU A 196 3.57 20.90 -10.22
N PHE A 197 2.54 20.09 -10.50
CA PHE A 197 1.29 20.10 -9.72
C PHE A 197 1.56 19.81 -8.23
N LEU A 198 2.42 18.81 -7.93
CA LEU A 198 2.79 18.50 -6.55
C LEU A 198 3.60 19.63 -5.91
N ASN A 199 4.55 20.23 -6.66
CA ASN A 199 5.41 21.30 -6.16
C ASN A 199 4.65 22.61 -5.92
N ASP A 200 3.57 22.87 -6.63
CA ASP A 200 2.72 24.05 -6.44
C ASP A 200 1.94 23.98 -5.12
N ILE A 201 1.49 22.79 -4.75
CA ILE A 201 0.69 22.53 -3.55
C ILE A 201 1.58 22.31 -2.33
N LEU A 202 2.55 21.38 -2.42
CA LEU A 202 3.38 20.97 -1.29
C LEU A 202 4.34 22.06 -0.83
N LYS A 203 4.42 22.23 0.48
CA LYS A 203 5.42 23.04 1.18
C LYS A 203 6.23 22.17 2.11
N ASP A 204 7.29 22.74 2.72
CA ASP A 204 8.08 22.01 3.71
C ASP A 204 7.22 21.57 4.88
N GLY A 205 7.30 20.30 5.23
CA GLY A 205 6.52 19.68 6.30
C GLY A 205 5.17 19.10 5.87
N ASP A 206 4.78 19.27 4.60
CA ASP A 206 3.54 18.70 4.07
C ASP A 206 3.65 17.21 3.76
N PHE A 207 2.51 16.58 3.47
CA PHE A 207 2.39 15.14 3.30
C PHE A 207 2.07 14.75 1.86
N LEU A 208 2.76 13.72 1.40
CA LEU A 208 2.38 12.93 0.24
C LEU A 208 2.01 11.51 0.72
N PHE A 209 0.76 11.15 0.59
CA PHE A 209 0.24 9.82 0.86
C PHE A 209 0.12 9.03 -0.45
N ILE A 210 0.58 7.78 -0.45
CA ILE A 210 0.57 6.87 -1.60
C ILE A 210 -0.14 5.58 -1.19
N ASP A 211 -1.30 5.36 -1.78
CA ASP A 211 -2.10 4.15 -1.65
C ASP A 211 -2.72 3.85 -3.03
N SER A 212 -1.90 3.34 -3.93
CA SER A 212 -2.21 3.23 -5.35
C SER A 212 -2.50 1.78 -5.77
N THR A 213 -2.00 1.33 -6.93
CA THR A 213 -2.24 -0.05 -7.38
C THR A 213 -1.26 -1.07 -6.81
N HIS A 214 -0.24 -0.65 -6.12
CA HIS A 214 0.83 -1.44 -5.52
C HIS A 214 1.59 -2.36 -6.51
N THR A 215 1.42 -2.12 -7.82
CA THR A 215 1.98 -3.01 -8.85
C THR A 215 2.99 -2.29 -9.74
N VAL A 216 4.23 -2.75 -9.70
CA VAL A 216 5.30 -2.28 -10.58
C VAL A 216 5.23 -3.01 -11.91
N LYS A 217 4.69 -2.33 -12.93
CA LYS A 217 4.57 -2.83 -14.32
C LYS A 217 4.65 -1.69 -15.30
N THR A 218 4.84 -2.00 -16.59
CA THR A 218 4.90 -0.98 -17.65
C THR A 218 3.69 -0.04 -17.60
N GLY A 219 3.96 1.27 -17.44
CA GLY A 219 2.93 2.30 -17.38
C GLY A 219 2.16 2.36 -16.06
N SER A 220 2.65 1.70 -14.99
CA SER A 220 1.98 1.78 -13.68
C SER A 220 2.18 3.13 -13.00
N ASP A 221 1.27 3.43 -12.10
CA ASP A 221 1.34 4.52 -11.14
C ASP A 221 2.58 4.42 -10.25
N CYS A 222 2.92 3.24 -9.73
CA CYS A 222 4.13 3.02 -8.93
C CYS A 222 5.40 3.51 -9.66
N LEU A 223 5.60 3.12 -10.94
CA LEU A 223 6.74 3.60 -11.72
C LEU A 223 6.71 5.12 -11.91
N HIS A 224 5.52 5.68 -12.15
CA HIS A 224 5.37 7.11 -12.31
C HIS A 224 5.69 7.87 -11.02
N LEU A 225 5.18 7.39 -9.89
CA LEU A 225 5.40 8.00 -8.57
C LEU A 225 6.87 7.98 -8.18
N TYR A 226 7.49 6.80 -8.18
CA TYR A 226 8.86 6.64 -7.65
C TYR A 226 9.96 7.11 -8.60
N LEU A 227 9.74 7.02 -9.91
CA LEU A 227 10.78 7.34 -10.89
C LEU A 227 10.60 8.70 -11.59
N ARG A 228 9.40 9.28 -11.57
CA ARG A 228 9.10 10.51 -12.29
C ARG A 228 8.62 11.66 -11.42
N LEU A 229 7.87 11.38 -10.34
CA LEU A 229 7.33 12.42 -9.47
C LEU A 229 8.23 12.67 -8.25
N LEU A 230 8.45 11.68 -7.39
CA LEU A 230 9.26 11.82 -6.17
C LEU A 230 10.63 12.45 -6.43
N PRO A 231 11.43 12.02 -7.43
CA PRO A 231 12.74 12.62 -7.66
C PRO A 231 12.71 14.10 -8.06
N LYS A 232 11.54 14.61 -8.48
CA LYS A 232 11.36 16.01 -8.90
C LYS A 232 10.70 16.89 -7.83
N ILE A 233 10.37 16.37 -6.68
CA ILE A 233 9.82 17.15 -5.57
C ILE A 233 10.95 18.02 -4.99
N ARG A 234 10.67 19.33 -4.82
CA ARG A 234 11.60 20.35 -4.38
C ARG A 234 11.31 20.84 -2.96
N ARG A 235 10.70 20.02 -2.13
CA ARG A 235 10.29 20.34 -0.77
C ARG A 235 10.69 19.23 0.19
N ASN A 236 10.91 19.59 1.44
CA ASN A 236 11.11 18.63 2.52
C ASN A 236 9.75 18.17 2.99
N ILE A 237 9.35 16.98 2.59
CA ILE A 237 8.03 16.43 2.85
C ILE A 237 8.10 15.13 3.66
N PHE A 238 6.96 14.74 4.18
CA PHE A 238 6.75 13.41 4.74
C PHE A 238 5.96 12.57 3.75
N VAL A 239 6.44 11.37 3.50
CA VAL A 239 5.80 10.44 2.57
C VAL A 239 5.27 9.26 3.36
N HIS A 240 3.99 8.95 3.15
CA HIS A 240 3.34 7.76 3.66
C HIS A 240 3.06 6.81 2.49
N VAL A 241 3.46 5.56 2.62
CA VAL A 241 3.12 4.50 1.66
C VAL A 241 2.37 3.41 2.40
N HIS A 242 1.18 3.07 1.91
CA HIS A 242 0.30 2.05 2.45
C HIS A 242 0.54 0.69 1.79
N ASP A 243 0.05 -0.39 2.42
CA ASP A 243 0.16 -1.79 1.96
C ASP A 243 1.59 -2.27 1.72
N VAL A 244 2.51 -1.87 2.60
CA VAL A 244 3.93 -2.20 2.60
C VAL A 244 4.28 -3.03 3.82
N HIS A 245 4.81 -4.23 3.61
CA HIS A 245 5.14 -5.19 4.66
C HIS A 245 6.64 -5.25 5.02
N LEU A 246 7.45 -4.32 4.51
CA LEU A 246 8.87 -4.22 4.83
C LEU A 246 9.11 -4.14 6.35
N PRO A 247 10.14 -4.83 6.87
CA PRO A 247 11.23 -5.52 6.19
C PRO A 247 10.94 -6.97 5.77
N PHE A 248 9.70 -7.42 5.80
CA PHE A 248 9.29 -8.74 5.33
C PHE A 248 8.83 -8.71 3.87
N GLY A 249 8.70 -9.90 3.26
CA GLY A 249 8.02 -10.08 1.99
C GLY A 249 6.51 -9.84 2.10
N MET A 250 5.82 -9.89 0.97
CA MET A 250 4.36 -9.87 0.95
C MET A 250 3.79 -11.04 1.76
N PRO A 251 2.64 -10.89 2.45
CA PRO A 251 2.06 -12.01 3.19
C PRO A 251 1.84 -13.22 2.28
N LYS A 252 2.46 -14.36 2.62
CA LYS A 252 2.43 -15.60 1.81
C LYS A 252 0.99 -16.04 1.46
N GLU A 253 0.08 -15.86 2.41
CA GLU A 253 -1.34 -16.17 2.21
C GLU A 253 -1.99 -15.28 1.13
N TRP A 254 -1.57 -14.01 1.01
CA TRP A 254 -2.09 -13.11 -0.02
C TRP A 254 -1.67 -13.57 -1.40
N LEU A 255 -0.43 -14.04 -1.55
CA LEU A 255 0.07 -14.58 -2.81
C LEU A 255 -0.65 -15.88 -3.20
N LEU A 256 -0.76 -16.84 -2.26
CA LEU A 256 -1.30 -18.17 -2.54
C LEU A 256 -2.84 -18.18 -2.67
N ASN A 257 -3.54 -17.47 -1.77
CA ASN A 257 -4.98 -17.58 -1.63
C ASN A 257 -5.75 -16.43 -2.28
N ARG A 258 -5.18 -15.20 -2.27
CA ARG A 258 -5.83 -14.02 -2.83
C ARG A 258 -5.30 -13.64 -4.20
N GLN A 259 -4.20 -14.23 -4.65
CA GLN A 259 -3.52 -13.89 -5.90
C GLN A 259 -3.13 -12.40 -5.99
N ILE A 260 -2.73 -11.82 -4.85
CA ILE A 260 -2.26 -10.46 -4.75
C ILE A 260 -0.74 -10.46 -4.93
N PHE A 261 -0.26 -10.07 -6.10
CA PHE A 261 1.17 -10.05 -6.47
C PHE A 261 1.69 -8.62 -6.51
N TRP A 262 1.51 -7.89 -5.42
CA TRP A 262 1.99 -6.50 -5.32
C TRP A 262 3.51 -6.45 -5.22
N THR A 263 4.10 -5.48 -5.87
CA THR A 263 5.55 -5.37 -6.05
C THR A 263 6.09 -3.99 -5.65
N GLU A 264 5.21 -3.06 -5.25
CA GLU A 264 5.59 -1.70 -4.86
C GLU A 264 6.63 -1.66 -3.76
N GLN A 265 6.48 -2.49 -2.72
CA GLN A 265 7.40 -2.51 -1.59
C GLN A 265 8.85 -2.80 -1.98
N TYR A 266 9.09 -3.59 -3.03
CA TYR A 266 10.44 -3.89 -3.50
C TYR A 266 11.06 -2.67 -4.21
N LEU A 267 10.25 -1.92 -4.97
CA LEU A 267 10.68 -0.65 -5.56
C LEU A 267 10.93 0.41 -4.48
N LEU A 268 10.05 0.48 -3.46
CA LEU A 268 10.24 1.36 -2.32
C LEU A 268 11.51 1.02 -1.54
N MET A 269 11.77 -0.27 -1.28
CA MET A 269 13.01 -0.67 -0.62
C MET A 269 14.25 -0.26 -1.43
N ALA A 270 14.23 -0.51 -2.74
CA ALA A 270 15.31 -0.06 -3.63
C ALA A 270 15.46 1.47 -3.65
N PHE A 271 14.36 2.21 -3.53
CA PHE A 271 14.37 3.67 -3.43
C PHE A 271 14.97 4.17 -2.10
N LEU A 272 14.75 3.44 -1.01
CA LEU A 272 15.28 3.81 0.32
C LEU A 272 16.75 3.43 0.49
N LEU A 273 17.21 2.37 -0.20
CA LEU A 273 18.60 1.91 -0.14
C LEU A 273 19.52 2.99 -0.72
N ASP A 274 20.58 3.31 0.03
CA ASP A 274 21.61 4.27 -0.37
C ASP A 274 21.08 5.64 -0.83
N ASN A 275 19.86 6.02 -0.39
CA ASN A 275 19.26 7.29 -0.70
C ASN A 275 19.33 8.26 0.50
N PRO A 276 20.34 9.15 0.55
CA PRO A 276 20.50 10.07 1.69
C PRO A 276 19.36 11.09 1.82
N LYS A 277 18.51 11.23 0.80
CA LYS A 277 17.32 12.10 0.83
C LYS A 277 16.12 11.47 1.54
N ALA A 278 16.12 10.16 1.71
CA ALA A 278 15.03 9.42 2.33
C ALA A 278 15.45 8.90 3.71
N SER A 279 14.64 9.17 4.72
CA SER A 279 14.89 8.72 6.09
C SER A 279 13.63 8.09 6.68
N LEU A 280 13.68 6.78 6.94
CA LEU A 280 12.55 6.05 7.49
C LEU A 280 12.20 6.56 8.89
N LEU A 281 10.92 6.80 9.14
CA LEU A 281 10.39 7.29 10.42
C LEU A 281 9.55 6.24 11.15
N TYR A 282 8.81 5.41 10.39
CA TYR A 282 7.90 4.43 10.97
C TYR A 282 7.61 3.32 9.99
N SER A 283 7.40 2.12 10.51
CA SER A 283 6.84 0.97 9.80
C SER A 283 5.90 0.24 10.76
N SER A 284 4.65 0.03 10.34
CA SER A 284 3.65 -0.72 11.12
C SER A 284 4.14 -2.13 11.42
N VAL A 285 4.67 -2.81 10.40
CA VAL A 285 5.16 -4.20 10.50
C VAL A 285 6.38 -4.28 11.42
N PHE A 286 7.38 -3.41 11.24
CA PHE A 286 8.54 -3.39 12.12
C PHE A 286 8.13 -3.12 13.57
N SER A 287 7.35 -2.07 13.81
CA SER A 287 6.93 -1.70 15.16
C SER A 287 6.09 -2.78 15.83
N SER A 288 5.24 -3.49 15.09
CA SER A 288 4.43 -4.61 15.62
C SER A 288 5.27 -5.83 16.04
N LYS A 289 6.52 -5.93 15.60
CA LYS A 289 7.46 -7.03 15.92
C LYS A 289 8.50 -6.64 16.98
N TRP A 290 9.07 -5.44 16.87
CA TRP A 290 10.17 -5.00 17.74
C TRP A 290 9.73 -4.09 18.88
N HIS A 291 8.55 -3.44 18.78
CA HIS A 291 8.02 -2.50 19.78
C HIS A 291 6.61 -2.90 20.26
N ILE A 292 6.38 -4.21 20.45
CA ILE A 292 5.05 -4.82 20.70
C ILE A 292 4.29 -4.10 21.82
N ASP A 293 4.92 -3.88 22.96
CA ASP A 293 4.24 -3.30 24.13
C ASP A 293 3.82 -1.85 23.87
N LEU A 294 4.70 -1.06 23.23
CA LEU A 294 4.39 0.32 22.85
C LEU A 294 3.31 0.39 21.78
N MET A 295 3.35 -0.51 20.80
CA MET A 295 2.28 -0.62 19.79
C MET A 295 0.94 -0.97 20.43
N LYS A 296 0.90 -1.94 21.36
CA LYS A 296 -0.32 -2.27 22.12
C LYS A 296 -0.84 -1.06 22.89
N ALA A 297 0.05 -0.36 23.60
CA ALA A 297 -0.32 0.84 24.33
C ALA A 297 -0.89 1.93 23.39
N THR A 298 -0.24 2.16 22.25
CA THR A 298 -0.69 3.12 21.23
C THR A 298 -2.06 2.73 20.65
N MET A 299 -2.34 1.44 20.54
CA MET A 299 -3.64 0.91 20.13
C MET A 299 -4.63 0.75 21.30
N GLY A 300 -4.34 1.41 22.46
CA GLY A 300 -5.19 1.42 23.65
C GLY A 300 -5.32 0.06 24.33
N ASN A 301 -4.42 -0.89 24.08
CA ASN A 301 -4.48 -2.30 24.52
C ASN A 301 -5.79 -3.01 24.14
N LYS A 302 -6.46 -2.54 23.11
CA LYS A 302 -7.81 -2.98 22.71
C LYS A 302 -7.88 -3.43 21.25
N TYR A 303 -7.14 -2.75 20.37
CA TYR A 303 -7.21 -3.00 18.95
C TYR A 303 -5.99 -3.82 18.48
N PRO A 304 -6.09 -4.52 17.33
CA PRO A 304 -4.95 -5.19 16.71
C PRO A 304 -3.77 -4.25 16.47
N ILE A 305 -2.56 -4.82 16.48
CA ILE A 305 -1.32 -4.10 16.23
C ILE A 305 -0.72 -4.42 14.85
N ASP A 306 -1.54 -4.95 13.95
CA ASP A 306 -1.21 -5.21 12.56
C ASP A 306 -1.38 -3.97 11.68
N GLY A 307 -0.70 -3.94 10.55
CA GLY A 307 -0.76 -2.87 9.57
C GLY A 307 0.28 -3.06 8.47
N GLY A 308 0.22 -2.22 7.46
CA GLY A 308 1.10 -2.22 6.30
C GLY A 308 1.53 -0.81 5.89
N SER A 309 1.87 0.05 6.83
CA SER A 309 2.26 1.44 6.54
C SER A 309 3.74 1.68 6.75
N ILE A 310 4.34 2.45 5.83
CA ILE A 310 5.68 3.03 5.98
C ILE A 310 5.58 4.56 5.89
N TRP A 311 6.32 5.23 6.78
CA TRP A 311 6.51 6.66 6.75
C TRP A 311 8.00 6.99 6.63
N PHE A 312 8.35 7.89 5.75
CA PHE A 312 9.69 8.42 5.64
C PHE A 312 9.69 9.93 5.38
N LYS A 313 10.73 10.60 5.82
CA LYS A 313 11.01 11.98 5.44
C LYS A 313 11.76 11.96 4.11
N TYR A 314 11.37 12.82 3.19
CA TYR A 314 12.05 13.02 1.91
C TYR A 314 12.55 14.45 1.78
N ASP A 315 13.86 14.62 1.58
CA ASP A 315 14.51 15.92 1.40
C ASP A 315 14.66 16.24 -0.09
N GLY A 316 13.62 16.86 -0.66
CA GLY A 316 13.62 17.28 -2.06
C GLY A 316 14.54 18.48 -2.35
N LYS A 317 14.93 19.28 -1.34
CA LYS A 317 15.79 20.48 -1.53
C LYS A 317 17.22 20.13 -1.86
N ALA A 318 17.71 18.97 -1.44
CA ALA A 318 19.08 18.53 -1.73
C ALA A 318 19.40 18.40 -3.24
N ILE A 319 18.43 18.68 -4.13
CA ILE A 319 18.63 18.70 -5.60
C ILE A 319 19.19 20.05 -6.09
N ASP A 320 18.90 21.15 -5.39
CA ASP A 320 19.25 22.49 -5.85
C ASP A 320 20.70 22.92 -5.50
N GLU A 321 21.43 22.13 -4.72
CA GLU A 321 22.80 22.43 -4.29
C GLU A 321 23.88 21.82 -5.21
N SER A 322 23.53 21.16 -6.30
CA SER A 322 24.50 20.73 -7.31
C SER A 322 24.92 21.94 -8.14
N PRO A 323 26.21 22.38 -8.13
CA PRO A 323 26.63 23.47 -8.98
C PRO A 323 26.46 23.07 -10.44
N SER A 324 25.74 23.90 -11.18
CA SER A 324 25.56 23.88 -12.64
C SER A 324 26.89 24.01 -13.37
#